data_b26239bc868a984ca571eec37d1510d0
#
_entry.id   b26239bc868a984ca571eec37d1510d0
#
_cell.length_a   1.000
_cell.length_b   1.000
_cell.length_c   1.000
_cell.angle_alpha   90.00
_cell.angle_beta   90.00
_cell.angle_gamma   90.00
#
_symmetry.space_group_name_H-M   'P 1'
#
loop_
_entity.id
_entity.type
_entity.pdbx_description
1 polymer ?
#
loop_
_entity_poly.entity_id
_entity_poly.type
_entity_poly.pdbx_seq_one_letter_code
_entity_poly.pdbx_strand_id
1 'polypeptide(L)'
;AALTAGLKGAKVVLVDENADMGGTLLSEPGVGIDDKPAWQWLEGALAELDRLPNVRLMTRTTAMGYYHQNMIALVQKLTDHLPEIPIDAPRERMWRVRAREVVLAQGAIERPLVFDGNDCPGVTMAGAAQTFLNRFGVLIGKRPVILTSHDSAWYSAFDLDDAGAKVVAIVDTRGKIAPALLQQAKKRGIETLIAHTATSTKGRLRVTALRVNPVKADRVGDVRMLACDTVLVCGGWTPSLHLFSHTKGSLDWDAEAKAYLPGNKSEAVHIAGAGRGLWGIAAALEDGVKAGLEALQALGQTAAAATYAVSDDRTGTGVTQKELPTDRSPGKAKAFVDFQNDVTAKDIRLAVREGMKSIEHVKRYTTNGMATDQGKLSNMNGLTIAADALGKEAPQVGLTTFRPPY
;
A
#
# COMPACT_ATOMS: atom_id res chain seq x y z
N ALA A 1 5.38 -19.56 0.68
CA ALA A 1 6.08 -19.83 1.94
C ALA A 1 5.32 -20.85 2.79
N ALA A 2 4.08 -20.59 3.21
CA ALA A 2 3.33 -21.49 4.10
C ALA A 2 3.12 -22.90 3.51
N LEU A 3 2.73 -23.02 2.23
CA LEU A 3 2.63 -24.29 1.52
C LEU A 3 3.99 -25.00 1.47
N THR A 4 5.04 -24.29 1.09
CA THR A 4 6.41 -24.84 1.00
C THR A 4 6.85 -25.44 2.33
N ALA A 5 6.61 -24.75 3.44
CA ALA A 5 6.99 -25.21 4.77
C ALA A 5 6.04 -26.30 5.31
N GLY A 6 4.73 -26.10 5.16
CA GLY A 6 3.70 -26.99 5.69
C GLY A 6 3.73 -28.38 5.07
N LEU A 7 3.87 -28.48 3.76
CA LEU A 7 3.99 -29.75 3.03
C LEU A 7 5.23 -30.59 3.43
N LYS A 8 6.23 -29.95 4.03
CA LYS A 8 7.41 -30.64 4.59
C LYS A 8 7.31 -30.97 6.06
N GLY A 9 6.13 -30.78 6.67
CA GLY A 9 5.88 -31.12 8.06
C GLY A 9 6.34 -30.08 9.07
N ALA A 10 6.82 -28.91 8.65
CA ALA A 10 7.10 -27.83 9.57
C ALA A 10 5.80 -27.36 10.22
N LYS A 11 5.83 -27.04 11.53
CA LYS A 11 4.69 -26.42 12.21
C LYS A 11 4.58 -24.97 11.74
N VAL A 12 3.47 -24.63 11.07
CA VAL A 12 3.22 -23.31 10.50
C VAL A 12 2.02 -22.65 11.17
N VAL A 13 2.16 -21.39 11.52
CA VAL A 13 1.03 -20.50 11.87
C VAL A 13 0.98 -19.42 10.79
N LEU A 14 -0.06 -19.44 9.96
CA LEU A 14 -0.33 -18.42 8.94
C LEU A 14 -1.35 -17.44 9.49
N VAL A 15 -0.99 -16.16 9.50
CA VAL A 15 -1.76 -15.08 10.13
C VAL A 15 -2.15 -14.04 9.10
N ASP A 16 -3.43 -13.64 9.10
CA ASP A 16 -3.95 -12.53 8.30
C ASP A 16 -4.88 -11.66 9.16
N GLU A 17 -4.73 -10.34 9.06
CA GLU A 17 -5.58 -9.39 9.79
C GLU A 17 -7.01 -9.31 9.22
N ASN A 18 -7.20 -9.71 7.97
CA ASN A 18 -8.49 -9.73 7.31
C ASN A 18 -9.33 -10.98 7.68
N ALA A 19 -10.61 -10.92 7.32
CA ALA A 19 -11.52 -12.05 7.42
C ALA A 19 -11.14 -13.20 6.48
N ASP A 20 -10.67 -12.84 5.29
CA ASP A 20 -10.29 -13.77 4.23
C ASP A 20 -8.81 -13.59 3.91
N MET A 21 -8.08 -14.69 3.85
CA MET A 21 -6.68 -14.71 3.43
C MET A 21 -6.58 -14.59 1.91
N GLY A 22 -5.55 -13.90 1.42
CA GLY A 22 -5.28 -13.82 -0.01
C GLY A 22 -4.72 -12.49 -0.48
N GLY A 23 -4.83 -11.44 0.32
CA GLY A 23 -4.30 -10.13 -0.01
C GLY A 23 -4.83 -9.60 -1.34
N THR A 24 -3.95 -9.17 -2.24
CA THR A 24 -4.32 -8.59 -3.54
C THR A 24 -5.00 -9.60 -4.49
N LEU A 25 -4.78 -10.93 -4.34
CA LEU A 25 -5.46 -11.92 -5.17
C LEU A 25 -6.99 -11.85 -5.06
N LEU A 26 -7.50 -11.37 -3.92
CA LEU A 26 -8.94 -11.18 -3.72
C LEU A 26 -9.53 -10.03 -4.56
N SER A 27 -8.68 -9.18 -5.12
CA SER A 27 -9.08 -7.96 -5.86
C SER A 27 -8.55 -7.93 -7.30
N GLU A 28 -7.89 -9.00 -7.77
CA GLU A 28 -7.25 -9.10 -9.08
C GLU A 28 -7.94 -10.17 -9.97
N PRO A 29 -9.17 -9.92 -10.44
CA PRO A 29 -9.98 -10.94 -11.13
C PRO A 29 -9.41 -11.37 -12.48
N GLY A 30 -8.58 -10.53 -13.13
CA GLY A 30 -8.00 -10.82 -14.43
C GLY A 30 -6.72 -11.66 -14.40
N VAL A 31 -6.15 -11.89 -13.21
CA VAL A 31 -4.89 -12.63 -13.09
C VAL A 31 -5.15 -14.14 -13.05
N GLY A 32 -4.33 -14.90 -13.78
CA GLY A 32 -4.31 -16.36 -13.74
C GLY A 32 -3.05 -16.92 -13.07
N ILE A 33 -3.20 -18.04 -12.36
CA ILE A 33 -2.11 -18.81 -11.78
C ILE A 33 -2.33 -20.28 -12.14
N ASP A 34 -1.35 -20.93 -12.80
CA ASP A 34 -1.41 -22.32 -13.26
C ASP A 34 -2.70 -22.64 -14.05
N ASP A 35 -3.01 -21.80 -15.04
CA ASP A 35 -4.18 -21.88 -15.92
C ASP A 35 -5.54 -21.78 -15.19
N LYS A 36 -5.56 -21.30 -13.96
CA LYS A 36 -6.77 -21.03 -13.17
C LYS A 36 -6.88 -19.56 -12.84
N PRO A 37 -8.10 -19.01 -12.68
CA PRO A 37 -8.28 -17.71 -12.06
C PRO A 37 -7.56 -17.66 -10.71
N ALA A 38 -6.88 -16.55 -10.38
CA ALA A 38 -6.07 -16.44 -9.18
C ALA A 38 -6.86 -16.72 -7.88
N TRP A 39 -8.13 -16.34 -7.82
CA TRP A 39 -9.00 -16.63 -6.67
C TRP A 39 -9.25 -18.14 -6.50
N GLN A 40 -9.41 -18.90 -7.61
CA GLN A 40 -9.61 -20.35 -7.57
C GLN A 40 -8.33 -21.10 -7.16
N TRP A 41 -7.18 -20.62 -7.65
CA TRP A 41 -5.88 -21.13 -7.19
C TRP A 41 -5.71 -20.89 -5.68
N LEU A 42 -6.08 -19.70 -5.19
CA LEU A 42 -6.02 -19.36 -3.78
C LEU A 42 -6.90 -20.25 -2.91
N GLU A 43 -8.15 -20.50 -3.32
CA GLU A 43 -9.05 -21.43 -2.63
C GLU A 43 -8.44 -22.82 -2.51
N GLY A 44 -7.87 -23.34 -3.60
CA GLY A 44 -7.16 -24.62 -3.60
C GLY A 44 -5.97 -24.63 -2.63
N ALA A 45 -5.16 -23.58 -2.64
CA ALA A 45 -3.99 -23.45 -1.78
C ALA A 45 -4.38 -23.36 -0.28
N LEU A 46 -5.43 -22.63 0.05
CA LEU A 46 -5.95 -22.53 1.42
C LEU A 46 -6.57 -23.86 1.87
N ALA A 47 -7.32 -24.54 1.02
CA ALA A 47 -7.89 -25.85 1.33
C ALA A 47 -6.80 -26.91 1.54
N GLU A 48 -5.69 -26.84 0.81
CA GLU A 48 -4.54 -27.72 1.03
C GLU A 48 -3.88 -27.45 2.38
N LEU A 49 -3.63 -26.18 2.72
CA LEU A 49 -3.08 -25.77 4.00
C LEU A 49 -3.96 -26.19 5.19
N ASP A 50 -5.27 -26.05 5.07
CA ASP A 50 -6.22 -26.41 6.13
C ASP A 50 -6.27 -27.92 6.43
N ARG A 51 -5.98 -28.76 5.43
CA ARG A 51 -5.90 -30.22 5.60
C ARG A 51 -4.62 -30.69 6.30
N LEU A 52 -3.60 -29.82 6.39
CA LEU A 52 -2.32 -30.16 6.99
C LEU A 52 -2.40 -30.03 8.53
N PRO A 53 -2.24 -31.14 9.31
CA PRO A 53 -2.38 -31.09 10.78
C PRO A 53 -1.30 -30.28 11.49
N ASN A 54 -0.23 -29.96 10.79
CA ASN A 54 0.89 -29.14 11.25
C ASN A 54 0.74 -27.64 10.89
N VAL A 55 -0.35 -27.26 10.22
CA VAL A 55 -0.62 -25.86 9.80
C VAL A 55 -1.82 -25.33 10.59
N ARG A 56 -1.70 -24.09 11.05
CA ARG A 56 -2.80 -23.35 11.66
C ARG A 56 -3.05 -22.05 10.90
N LEU A 57 -4.25 -21.88 10.37
CA LEU A 57 -4.72 -20.64 9.76
C LEU A 57 -5.39 -19.76 10.81
N MET A 58 -5.02 -18.48 10.85
CA MET A 58 -5.56 -17.49 11.79
C MET A 58 -5.95 -16.22 11.04
N THR A 59 -7.23 -16.11 10.69
CA THR A 59 -7.83 -14.89 10.14
C THR A 59 -8.22 -13.91 11.25
N ARG A 60 -8.54 -12.66 10.91
CA ARG A 60 -8.88 -11.59 11.84
C ARG A 60 -7.84 -11.43 12.95
N THR A 61 -6.58 -11.69 12.62
CA THR A 61 -5.48 -11.75 13.57
C THR A 61 -4.36 -10.83 13.12
N THR A 62 -4.15 -9.76 13.86
CA THR A 62 -3.13 -8.75 13.56
C THR A 62 -1.83 -9.07 14.29
N ALA A 63 -0.72 -9.14 13.57
CA ALA A 63 0.62 -9.16 14.18
C ALA A 63 0.99 -7.73 14.59
N MET A 64 0.83 -7.43 15.88
CA MET A 64 0.98 -6.09 16.42
C MET A 64 2.41 -5.75 16.86
N GLY A 65 3.28 -6.72 17.05
CA GLY A 65 4.65 -6.47 17.49
C GLY A 65 5.58 -7.66 17.28
N TYR A 66 6.85 -7.34 17.01
CA TYR A 66 7.92 -8.30 16.89
C TYR A 66 9.00 -7.96 17.92
N TYR A 67 9.32 -8.92 18.76
CA TYR A 67 10.20 -8.77 19.90
C TYR A 67 11.40 -9.73 19.81
N HIS A 68 12.39 -9.56 20.67
CA HIS A 68 13.59 -10.39 20.70
C HIS A 68 13.30 -11.90 20.73
N GLN A 69 14.19 -12.67 20.11
CA GLN A 69 14.13 -14.12 20.02
C GLN A 69 12.86 -14.60 19.28
N ASN A 70 12.52 -13.93 18.19
CA ASN A 70 11.38 -14.24 17.34
C ASN A 70 10.07 -14.39 18.12
N MET A 71 9.83 -13.54 19.12
CA MET A 71 8.54 -13.47 19.79
C MET A 71 7.63 -12.47 19.06
N ILE A 72 6.53 -12.97 18.53
CA ILE A 72 5.51 -12.17 17.85
C ILE A 72 4.28 -12.08 18.76
N ALA A 73 3.80 -10.85 18.98
CA ALA A 73 2.52 -10.60 19.62
C ALA A 73 1.43 -10.51 18.56
N LEU A 74 0.38 -11.30 18.68
CA LEU A 74 -0.78 -11.30 17.79
C LEU A 74 -2.03 -10.94 18.59
N VAL A 75 -2.93 -10.18 17.99
CA VAL A 75 -4.28 -9.91 18.52
C VAL A 75 -5.30 -10.48 17.56
N GLN A 76 -6.05 -11.46 18.03
CA GLN A 76 -7.15 -12.10 17.31
C GLN A 76 -8.47 -11.50 17.74
N LYS A 77 -9.24 -10.96 16.80
CA LYS A 77 -10.62 -10.50 17.01
C LYS A 77 -11.57 -11.69 16.98
N LEU A 78 -12.30 -11.93 18.06
CA LEU A 78 -13.14 -13.12 18.22
C LEU A 78 -14.62 -12.83 17.98
N THR A 79 -15.11 -11.65 18.33
CA THR A 79 -16.54 -11.37 18.38
C THR A 79 -16.98 -10.12 17.63
N ASP A 80 -16.07 -9.22 17.25
CA ASP A 80 -16.40 -7.93 16.59
C ASP A 80 -17.23 -8.09 15.30
N HIS A 81 -17.16 -9.25 14.66
CA HIS A 81 -17.85 -9.56 13.40
C HIS A 81 -19.16 -10.32 13.59
N LEU A 82 -19.52 -10.69 14.82
CA LEU A 82 -20.73 -11.44 15.12
C LEU A 82 -21.92 -10.49 15.21
N PRO A 83 -23.07 -10.84 14.64
CA PRO A 83 -24.28 -10.03 14.75
C PRO A 83 -24.79 -9.93 16.22
N GLU A 84 -24.58 -10.99 17.00
CA GLU A 84 -24.90 -11.04 18.42
C GLU A 84 -23.67 -11.51 19.19
N ILE A 85 -23.23 -10.72 20.16
CA ILE A 85 -22.05 -11.02 20.98
C ILE A 85 -22.53 -11.66 22.27
N PRO A 86 -22.12 -12.92 22.59
CA PRO A 86 -22.43 -13.54 23.89
C PRO A 86 -21.84 -12.69 25.03
N ILE A 87 -22.59 -12.52 26.12
CA ILE A 87 -22.28 -11.61 27.23
C ILE A 87 -20.91 -11.91 27.85
N ASP A 88 -20.53 -13.17 27.97
CA ASP A 88 -19.26 -13.60 28.58
C ASP A 88 -18.17 -13.97 27.54
N ALA A 89 -18.39 -13.71 26.27
CA ALA A 89 -17.41 -14.03 25.24
C ALA A 89 -16.26 -13.02 25.23
N PRO A 90 -15.00 -13.47 25.21
CA PRO A 90 -13.88 -12.56 25.07
C PRO A 90 -13.94 -11.88 23.68
N ARG A 91 -13.81 -10.57 23.67
CA ARG A 91 -13.79 -9.77 22.43
C ARG A 91 -12.55 -10.05 21.60
N GLU A 92 -11.40 -10.12 22.27
CA GLU A 92 -10.10 -10.30 21.65
C GLU A 92 -9.27 -11.34 22.42
N ARG A 93 -8.34 -11.97 21.72
CA ARG A 93 -7.36 -12.87 22.30
C ARG A 93 -5.96 -12.46 21.90
N MET A 94 -5.11 -12.23 22.89
CA MET A 94 -3.70 -12.02 22.68
C MET A 94 -2.95 -13.36 22.61
N TRP A 95 -2.13 -13.50 21.58
CA TRP A 95 -1.23 -14.64 21.42
C TRP A 95 0.21 -14.15 21.54
N ARG A 96 1.03 -14.88 22.23
CA ARG A 96 2.49 -14.74 22.22
C ARG A 96 3.07 -15.95 21.52
N VAL A 97 3.50 -15.76 20.30
CA VAL A 97 4.05 -16.84 19.47
C VAL A 97 5.57 -16.68 19.43
N ARG A 98 6.29 -17.72 19.83
CA ARG A 98 7.72 -17.81 19.66
C ARG A 98 8.04 -18.78 18.55
N ALA A 99 8.55 -18.27 17.44
CA ALA A 99 8.88 -19.05 16.27
C ALA A 99 10.41 -19.25 16.14
N ARG A 100 10.83 -20.31 15.46
CA ARG A 100 12.23 -20.47 15.09
C ARG A 100 12.57 -19.58 13.90
N GLU A 101 11.67 -19.56 12.91
CA GLU A 101 11.76 -18.73 11.72
C GLU A 101 10.46 -17.94 11.52
N VAL A 102 10.57 -16.73 10.99
CA VAL A 102 9.43 -15.86 10.70
C VAL A 102 9.51 -15.42 9.25
N VAL A 103 8.40 -15.53 8.52
CA VAL A 103 8.27 -14.96 7.18
C VAL A 103 7.28 -13.81 7.23
N LEU A 104 7.74 -12.60 6.90
CA LEU A 104 6.93 -11.40 6.81
C LEU A 104 6.50 -11.19 5.35
N ALA A 105 5.23 -11.42 5.05
CA ALA A 105 4.62 -11.25 3.74
C ALA A 105 3.55 -10.13 3.78
N GLN A 106 3.88 -9.01 4.42
CA GLN A 106 2.95 -7.91 4.73
C GLN A 106 2.62 -7.01 3.52
N GLY A 107 3.29 -7.23 2.38
CA GLY A 107 3.06 -6.45 1.17
C GLY A 107 3.49 -4.99 1.28
N ALA A 108 2.73 -4.11 0.64
CA ALA A 108 2.98 -2.67 0.59
C ALA A 108 1.67 -1.89 0.76
N ILE A 109 1.78 -0.63 1.13
CA ILE A 109 0.66 0.28 1.35
C ILE A 109 0.66 1.32 0.23
N GLU A 110 -0.50 1.52 -0.40
CA GLU A 110 -0.68 2.54 -1.43
C GLU A 110 -0.53 3.94 -0.82
N ARG A 111 0.23 4.80 -1.50
CA ARG A 111 0.59 6.13 -1.04
C ARG A 111 -0.38 7.17 -1.60
N PRO A 112 -1.00 8.02 -0.77
CA PRO A 112 -1.82 9.12 -1.26
C PRO A 112 -0.96 10.20 -1.91
N LEU A 113 -1.55 10.96 -2.84
CA LEU A 113 -0.98 12.16 -3.40
C LEU A 113 -1.36 13.38 -2.55
N VAL A 114 -0.40 14.27 -2.33
CA VAL A 114 -0.57 15.48 -1.53
C VAL A 114 -0.83 16.66 -2.46
N PHE A 115 -2.03 17.21 -2.43
CA PHE A 115 -2.43 18.36 -3.26
C PHE A 115 -3.60 19.13 -2.62
N ASP A 116 -3.87 20.34 -3.06
CA ASP A 116 -4.89 21.21 -2.47
C ASP A 116 -6.31 20.61 -2.62
N GLY A 117 -6.99 20.42 -1.49
CA GLY A 117 -8.33 19.85 -1.41
C GLY A 117 -8.38 18.33 -1.58
N ASN A 118 -7.30 17.62 -1.31
CA ASN A 118 -7.25 16.16 -1.36
C ASN A 118 -8.07 15.46 -0.26
N ASP A 119 -8.61 16.23 0.69
CA ASP A 119 -9.54 15.79 1.74
C ASP A 119 -11.02 15.89 1.32
N CYS A 120 -11.31 16.41 0.13
CA CYS A 120 -12.69 16.56 -0.34
C CYS A 120 -13.37 15.18 -0.44
N PRO A 121 -14.56 14.99 0.16
CA PRO A 121 -15.29 13.73 0.03
C PRO A 121 -15.47 13.32 -1.44
N GLY A 122 -15.16 12.07 -1.74
CA GLY A 122 -15.08 11.54 -3.11
C GLY A 122 -13.66 11.46 -3.68
N VAL A 123 -12.65 11.97 -2.95
CA VAL A 123 -11.25 11.62 -3.19
C VAL A 123 -10.91 10.37 -2.39
N THR A 124 -10.38 9.33 -3.03
CA THR A 124 -10.00 8.07 -2.39
C THR A 124 -8.85 7.39 -3.14
N MET A 125 -8.29 6.31 -2.58
CA MET A 125 -7.20 5.57 -3.20
C MET A 125 -7.68 4.72 -4.38
N ALA A 126 -6.86 4.60 -5.42
CA ALA A 126 -7.20 3.80 -6.60
C ALA A 126 -7.31 2.30 -6.27
N GLY A 127 -6.39 1.78 -5.45
CA GLY A 127 -6.45 0.39 -4.99
C GLY A 127 -7.64 0.11 -4.08
N ALA A 128 -8.09 1.10 -3.29
CA ALA A 128 -9.33 0.95 -2.52
C ALA A 128 -10.56 0.85 -3.44
N ALA A 129 -10.64 1.68 -4.48
CA ALA A 129 -11.70 1.62 -5.46
C ALA A 129 -11.76 0.27 -6.17
N GLN A 130 -10.60 -0.26 -6.56
CA GLN A 130 -10.46 -1.58 -7.16
C GLN A 130 -10.93 -2.69 -6.21
N THR A 131 -10.55 -2.60 -4.94
CA THR A 131 -10.98 -3.56 -3.92
C THR A 131 -12.49 -3.51 -3.70
N PHE A 132 -13.08 -2.32 -3.58
CA PHE A 132 -14.53 -2.18 -3.45
C PHE A 132 -15.26 -2.80 -4.64
N LEU A 133 -14.77 -2.58 -5.86
CA LEU A 133 -15.36 -3.15 -7.06
C LEU A 133 -15.19 -4.67 -7.13
N ASN A 134 -13.94 -5.12 -7.14
CA ASN A 134 -13.62 -6.50 -7.52
C ASN A 134 -13.91 -7.52 -6.42
N ARG A 135 -13.79 -7.11 -5.15
CA ARG A 135 -14.07 -7.99 -4.02
C ARG A 135 -15.50 -7.87 -3.50
N PHE A 136 -16.06 -6.66 -3.50
CA PHE A 136 -17.36 -6.40 -2.85
C PHE A 136 -18.48 -6.01 -3.84
N GLY A 137 -18.18 -5.91 -5.14
CA GLY A 137 -19.17 -5.55 -6.16
C GLY A 137 -19.71 -4.12 -6.04
N VAL A 138 -18.95 -3.23 -5.40
CA VAL A 138 -19.36 -1.85 -5.12
C VAL A 138 -18.65 -0.87 -6.03
N LEU A 139 -19.37 -0.21 -6.91
CA LEU A 139 -18.89 0.86 -7.75
C LEU A 139 -18.95 2.20 -6.99
N ILE A 140 -17.78 2.75 -6.59
CA ILE A 140 -17.72 3.93 -5.72
C ILE A 140 -17.97 5.27 -6.43
N GLY A 141 -18.03 5.29 -7.75
CA GLY A 141 -18.34 6.47 -8.57
C GLY A 141 -18.71 6.08 -9.99
N LYS A 142 -19.53 6.93 -10.63
CA LYS A 142 -19.97 6.71 -12.02
C LYS A 142 -19.10 7.42 -13.04
N ARG A 143 -18.41 8.48 -12.62
CA ARG A 143 -17.56 9.33 -13.46
C ARG A 143 -16.22 9.64 -12.80
N PRO A 144 -15.40 8.60 -12.54
CA PRO A 144 -14.12 8.79 -11.88
C PRO A 144 -13.10 9.49 -12.78
N VAL A 145 -12.23 10.29 -12.17
CA VAL A 145 -10.95 10.73 -12.70
C VAL A 145 -9.86 10.02 -11.92
N ILE A 146 -8.89 9.45 -12.62
CA ILE A 146 -7.71 8.84 -11.99
C ILE A 146 -6.58 9.86 -11.99
N LEU A 147 -5.98 10.11 -10.83
CA LEU A 147 -4.81 10.96 -10.66
C LEU A 147 -3.67 10.10 -10.11
N THR A 148 -2.64 9.89 -10.91
CA THR A 148 -1.62 8.92 -10.56
C THR A 148 -0.20 9.34 -10.90
N SER A 149 0.76 8.69 -10.25
CA SER A 149 2.17 8.62 -10.59
C SER A 149 2.66 7.16 -10.70
N HIS A 150 1.72 6.19 -10.80
CA HIS A 150 2.05 4.76 -10.80
C HIS A 150 1.15 3.98 -11.76
N ASP A 151 1.67 2.91 -12.35
CA ASP A 151 0.95 2.08 -13.33
C ASP A 151 -0.25 1.34 -12.73
N SER A 152 -0.21 0.97 -11.45
CA SER A 152 -1.30 0.20 -10.80
C SER A 152 -2.67 0.88 -10.91
N ALA A 153 -2.73 2.21 -10.84
CA ALA A 153 -3.98 2.93 -10.95
C ALA A 153 -4.61 2.89 -12.36
N TRP A 154 -3.82 2.60 -13.39
CA TRP A 154 -4.33 2.37 -14.74
C TRP A 154 -5.18 1.11 -14.79
N TYR A 155 -4.75 0.03 -14.12
CA TYR A 155 -5.55 -1.18 -14.02
C TYR A 155 -6.85 -0.96 -13.25
N SER A 156 -6.81 -0.16 -12.17
CA SER A 156 -8.04 0.26 -11.48
C SER A 156 -9.00 1.02 -12.39
N ALA A 157 -8.47 1.90 -13.28
CA ALA A 157 -9.29 2.59 -14.27
C ALA A 157 -9.95 1.62 -15.26
N PHE A 158 -9.22 0.60 -15.71
CA PHE A 158 -9.74 -0.38 -16.66
C PHE A 158 -10.81 -1.28 -16.02
N ASP A 159 -10.59 -1.72 -14.79
CA ASP A 159 -11.60 -2.51 -14.05
C ASP A 159 -12.90 -1.73 -13.84
N LEU A 160 -12.81 -0.43 -13.50
CA LEU A 160 -13.97 0.44 -13.35
C LEU A 160 -14.71 0.67 -14.66
N ASP A 161 -13.98 0.85 -15.77
CA ASP A 161 -14.56 0.99 -17.12
C ASP A 161 -15.28 -0.30 -17.52
N ASP A 162 -14.69 -1.47 -17.31
CA ASP A 162 -15.28 -2.79 -17.56
C ASP A 162 -16.56 -3.02 -16.71
N ALA A 163 -16.63 -2.41 -15.53
CA ALA A 163 -17.81 -2.43 -14.67
C ALA A 163 -18.87 -1.37 -15.03
N GLY A 164 -18.67 -0.60 -16.12
CA GLY A 164 -19.62 0.36 -16.62
C GLY A 164 -19.50 1.78 -16.04
N ALA A 165 -18.44 2.10 -15.31
CA ALA A 165 -18.14 3.49 -14.98
C ALA A 165 -17.66 4.23 -16.23
N LYS A 166 -18.05 5.48 -16.38
CA LYS A 166 -17.50 6.35 -17.40
C LYS A 166 -16.22 7.01 -16.88
N VAL A 167 -15.08 6.35 -17.03
CA VAL A 167 -13.79 6.94 -16.66
C VAL A 167 -13.56 8.21 -17.48
N VAL A 168 -13.51 9.36 -16.82
CA VAL A 168 -13.43 10.68 -17.49
C VAL A 168 -12.05 10.89 -18.08
N ALA A 169 -11.01 10.65 -17.30
CA ALA A 169 -9.62 10.72 -17.73
C ALA A 169 -8.68 10.00 -16.77
N ILE A 170 -7.52 9.59 -17.28
CA ILE A 170 -6.34 9.22 -16.48
C ILE A 170 -5.35 10.38 -16.57
N VAL A 171 -5.11 11.03 -15.44
CA VAL A 171 -4.16 12.12 -15.25
C VAL A 171 -2.89 11.55 -14.64
N ASP A 172 -1.82 11.47 -15.39
CA ASP A 172 -0.55 10.91 -14.91
C ASP A 172 0.52 12.00 -14.85
N THR A 173 1.15 12.10 -13.69
CA THR A 173 2.19 13.12 -13.45
C THR A 173 3.50 12.81 -14.18
N ARG A 174 3.69 11.59 -14.62
CA ARG A 174 4.88 11.14 -15.35
C ARG A 174 4.83 11.55 -16.82
N GLY A 175 6.00 11.80 -17.39
CA GLY A 175 6.15 12.11 -18.82
C GLY A 175 6.26 10.88 -19.74
N LYS A 176 6.45 9.67 -19.15
CA LYS A 176 6.60 8.41 -19.90
C LYS A 176 5.76 7.33 -19.24
N ILE A 177 4.93 6.67 -20.04
CA ILE A 177 4.02 5.60 -19.62
C ILE A 177 4.26 4.39 -20.52
N ALA A 178 4.09 3.20 -19.98
CA ALA A 178 4.21 1.95 -20.73
C ALA A 178 3.27 1.96 -21.96
N PRO A 179 3.76 1.67 -23.17
CA PRO A 179 2.94 1.72 -24.39
C PRO A 179 1.69 0.85 -24.32
N ALA A 180 1.76 -0.30 -23.63
CA ALA A 180 0.64 -1.21 -23.45
C ALA A 180 -0.53 -0.55 -22.69
N LEU A 181 -0.25 0.23 -21.64
CA LEU A 181 -1.27 0.95 -20.88
C LEU A 181 -1.94 2.04 -21.72
N LEU A 182 -1.15 2.81 -22.46
CA LEU A 182 -1.68 3.83 -23.39
C LEU A 182 -2.56 3.20 -24.48
N GLN A 183 -2.16 2.05 -25.02
CA GLN A 183 -2.94 1.33 -26.02
C GLN A 183 -4.26 0.82 -25.43
N GLN A 184 -4.25 0.29 -24.22
CA GLN A 184 -5.46 -0.17 -23.55
C GLN A 184 -6.42 0.99 -23.27
N ALA A 185 -5.94 2.13 -22.75
CA ALA A 185 -6.75 3.32 -22.52
C ALA A 185 -7.37 3.82 -23.85
N LYS A 186 -6.58 3.87 -24.93
CA LYS A 186 -7.06 4.27 -26.26
C LYS A 186 -8.16 3.34 -26.80
N LYS A 187 -8.01 2.01 -26.65
CA LYS A 187 -9.03 1.02 -27.07
C LYS A 187 -10.35 1.21 -26.34
N ARG A 188 -10.31 1.66 -25.07
CA ARG A 188 -11.47 1.94 -24.21
C ARG A 188 -12.05 3.34 -24.42
N GLY A 189 -11.39 4.19 -25.22
CA GLY A 189 -11.80 5.58 -25.40
C GLY A 189 -11.58 6.45 -24.15
N ILE A 190 -10.72 6.03 -23.24
CA ILE A 190 -10.39 6.78 -22.03
C ILE A 190 -9.37 7.87 -22.40
N GLU A 191 -9.67 9.11 -22.04
CA GLU A 191 -8.74 10.21 -22.21
C GLU A 191 -7.52 10.08 -21.30
N THR A 192 -6.32 10.34 -21.82
CA THR A 192 -5.07 10.29 -21.06
C THR A 192 -4.37 11.65 -21.09
N LEU A 193 -4.10 12.19 -19.91
CA LEU A 193 -3.39 13.45 -19.70
C LEU A 193 -2.03 13.16 -19.07
N ILE A 194 -1.02 13.01 -19.92
CA ILE A 194 0.35 12.67 -19.52
C ILE A 194 1.14 13.95 -19.19
N ALA A 195 2.04 13.89 -18.20
CA ALA A 195 2.75 15.05 -17.66
C ALA A 195 1.78 16.15 -17.19
N HIS A 196 0.69 15.73 -16.51
CA HIS A 196 -0.29 16.63 -15.91
C HIS A 196 -0.35 16.41 -14.39
N THR A 197 -0.67 17.47 -13.66
CA THR A 197 -0.87 17.45 -12.22
C THR A 197 -2.27 17.92 -11.86
N ALA A 198 -2.75 17.55 -10.68
CA ALA A 198 -3.90 18.20 -10.08
C ALA A 198 -3.45 19.39 -9.24
N THR A 199 -4.10 20.52 -9.39
CA THR A 199 -3.83 21.71 -8.58
C THR A 199 -4.86 21.93 -7.48
N SER A 200 -6.10 21.45 -7.65
CA SER A 200 -7.11 21.42 -6.58
C SER A 200 -8.35 20.63 -6.98
N THR A 201 -9.14 20.23 -6.00
CA THR A 201 -10.51 19.76 -6.20
C THR A 201 -11.50 20.92 -6.26
N LYS A 202 -12.69 20.65 -6.81
CA LYS A 202 -13.88 21.49 -6.71
C LYS A 202 -15.02 20.68 -6.09
N GLY A 203 -15.77 21.35 -5.22
CA GLY A 203 -16.89 20.77 -4.49
C GLY A 203 -16.88 21.27 -3.05
N ARG A 204 -18.01 21.12 -2.35
CA ARG A 204 -18.13 21.47 -0.93
C ARG A 204 -18.46 20.25 -0.08
N LEU A 205 -19.53 19.52 -0.42
CA LEU A 205 -19.97 18.32 0.29
C LEU A 205 -19.33 17.06 -0.31
N ARG A 206 -18.98 17.14 -1.60
CA ARG A 206 -18.25 16.10 -2.34
C ARG A 206 -17.59 16.72 -3.57
N VAL A 207 -16.63 16.01 -4.14
CA VAL A 207 -15.97 16.42 -5.37
C VAL A 207 -16.96 16.50 -6.53
N THR A 208 -16.86 17.57 -7.31
CA THR A 208 -17.65 17.81 -8.54
C THR A 208 -16.78 18.02 -9.77
N ALA A 209 -15.51 18.35 -9.55
CA ALA A 209 -14.51 18.43 -10.62
C ALA A 209 -13.09 18.42 -10.02
N LEU A 210 -12.13 18.04 -10.86
CA LEU A 210 -10.70 18.16 -10.62
C LEU A 210 -10.09 19.24 -11.53
N ARG A 211 -9.30 20.15 -10.95
CA ARG A 211 -8.46 21.09 -11.70
C ARG A 211 -7.15 20.42 -12.07
N VAL A 212 -6.88 20.34 -13.35
CA VAL A 212 -5.64 19.73 -13.86
C VAL A 212 -4.89 20.71 -14.75
N ASN A 213 -3.57 20.59 -14.74
CA ASN A 213 -2.69 21.47 -15.48
C ASN A 213 -1.52 20.65 -16.04
N PRO A 214 -1.05 20.95 -17.25
CA PRO A 214 0.21 20.37 -17.72
C PRO A 214 1.37 20.88 -16.87
N VAL A 215 2.35 20.02 -16.60
CA VAL A 215 3.58 20.37 -15.88
C VAL A 215 4.72 20.46 -16.90
N LYS A 216 5.34 21.64 -17.00
CA LYS A 216 6.55 21.86 -17.80
C LYS A 216 7.61 22.50 -16.90
N ALA A 217 8.75 21.83 -16.71
CA ALA A 217 9.87 22.34 -15.92
C ALA A 217 9.43 22.93 -14.56
N ASP A 218 8.62 22.19 -13.79
CA ASP A 218 8.06 22.56 -12.49
C ASP A 218 7.10 23.76 -12.48
N ARG A 219 6.70 24.25 -13.65
CA ARG A 219 5.68 25.29 -13.80
C ARG A 219 4.35 24.68 -14.19
N VAL A 220 3.30 25.16 -13.55
CA VAL A 220 1.91 24.78 -13.85
C VAL A 220 1.44 25.59 -15.06
N GLY A 221 0.97 24.91 -16.10
CA GLY A 221 0.41 25.53 -17.31
C GLY A 221 -1.07 25.88 -17.16
N ASP A 222 -1.77 26.01 -18.29
CA ASP A 222 -3.18 26.40 -18.31
C ASP A 222 -4.09 25.40 -17.62
N VAL A 223 -5.08 25.92 -16.91
CA VAL A 223 -6.04 25.12 -16.14
C VAL A 223 -7.06 24.46 -17.05
N ARG A 224 -7.27 23.16 -16.84
CA ARG A 224 -8.41 22.43 -17.36
C ARG A 224 -9.26 21.88 -16.23
N MET A 225 -10.58 21.93 -16.38
CA MET A 225 -11.54 21.38 -15.42
C MET A 225 -12.09 20.06 -15.94
N LEU A 226 -11.93 18.99 -15.15
CA LEU A 226 -12.51 17.67 -15.40
C LEU A 226 -13.69 17.47 -14.46
N ALA A 227 -14.91 17.55 -14.98
CA ALA A 227 -16.12 17.29 -14.21
C ALA A 227 -16.20 15.79 -13.85
N CYS A 228 -16.26 15.47 -12.54
CA CYS A 228 -16.23 14.12 -12.02
C CYS A 228 -17.04 14.03 -10.72
N ASP A 229 -17.38 12.82 -10.31
CA ASP A 229 -18.01 12.54 -9.02
C ASP A 229 -17.06 11.84 -8.03
N THR A 230 -15.90 11.41 -8.53
CA THR A 230 -14.87 10.70 -7.75
C THR A 230 -13.50 11.00 -8.33
N VAL A 231 -12.51 11.15 -7.46
CA VAL A 231 -11.09 11.25 -7.82
C VAL A 231 -10.35 10.09 -7.15
N LEU A 232 -9.71 9.25 -7.97
CA LEU A 232 -8.94 8.11 -7.49
C LEU A 232 -7.46 8.45 -7.55
N VAL A 233 -6.79 8.38 -6.41
CA VAL A 233 -5.39 8.80 -6.30
C VAL A 233 -4.46 7.61 -6.05
N CYS A 234 -3.27 7.65 -6.67
CA CYS A 234 -2.19 6.71 -6.40
C CYS A 234 -0.84 7.42 -6.54
N GLY A 235 -0.13 7.57 -5.44
CA GLY A 235 1.23 8.12 -5.38
C GLY A 235 2.33 7.05 -5.35
N GLY A 236 2.01 5.83 -5.77
CA GLY A 236 2.88 4.66 -5.69
C GLY A 236 2.67 3.85 -4.41
N TRP A 237 3.64 3.03 -4.06
CA TRP A 237 3.54 2.07 -2.97
C TRP A 237 4.71 2.20 -2.00
N THR A 238 4.45 1.94 -0.73
CA THR A 238 5.47 1.90 0.32
C THR A 238 5.51 0.50 0.92
N PRO A 239 6.65 -0.21 0.90
CA PRO A 239 6.81 -1.49 1.58
C PRO A 239 6.39 -1.44 3.04
N SER A 240 5.66 -2.45 3.51
CA SER A 240 5.20 -2.52 4.90
C SER A 240 6.29 -3.12 5.77
N LEU A 241 7.09 -2.27 6.45
CA LEU A 241 8.30 -2.68 7.18
C LEU A 241 8.16 -2.59 8.70
N HIS A 242 6.97 -2.38 9.21
CA HIS A 242 6.75 -2.15 10.65
C HIS A 242 7.31 -3.28 11.53
N LEU A 243 6.91 -4.52 11.26
CA LEU A 243 7.38 -5.66 12.04
C LEU A 243 8.88 -5.93 11.83
N PHE A 244 9.39 -5.74 10.60
CA PHE A 244 10.83 -5.87 10.37
C PHE A 244 11.63 -4.82 11.15
N SER A 245 11.18 -3.57 11.18
CA SER A 245 11.81 -2.51 11.96
C SER A 245 11.85 -2.81 13.46
N HIS A 246 10.84 -3.51 13.99
CA HIS A 246 10.84 -3.95 15.39
C HIS A 246 11.95 -4.96 15.70
N THR A 247 12.42 -5.73 14.74
CA THR A 247 13.55 -6.65 14.92
C THR A 247 14.89 -5.93 15.11
N LYS A 248 14.96 -4.61 14.90
CA LYS A 248 16.20 -3.82 14.83
C LYS A 248 17.04 -4.09 13.58
N GLY A 249 16.49 -4.74 12.57
CA GLY A 249 17.10 -4.84 11.25
C GLY A 249 17.29 -3.45 10.63
N SER A 250 18.30 -3.27 9.77
CA SER A 250 18.51 -2.01 9.08
C SER A 250 17.45 -1.76 8.01
N LEU A 251 17.16 -0.50 7.77
CA LEU A 251 16.28 -0.07 6.69
C LEU A 251 17.12 0.76 5.71
N ASP A 252 17.23 0.27 4.49
CA ASP A 252 18.06 0.87 3.47
C ASP A 252 17.22 1.72 2.52
N TRP A 253 17.68 2.92 2.21
CA TRP A 253 16.97 3.81 1.31
C TRP A 253 17.22 3.43 -0.14
N ASP A 254 16.15 3.15 -0.86
CA ASP A 254 16.18 3.00 -2.30
C ASP A 254 15.82 4.33 -2.98
N ALA A 255 16.79 4.88 -3.73
CA ALA A 255 16.66 6.20 -4.34
C ALA A 255 15.73 6.19 -5.58
N GLU A 256 15.55 5.04 -6.23
CA GLU A 256 14.66 4.87 -7.39
C GLU A 256 13.21 4.73 -6.91
N ALA A 257 12.95 3.80 -6.01
CA ALA A 257 11.65 3.60 -5.40
C ALA A 257 11.23 4.74 -4.46
N LYS A 258 12.17 5.57 -4.01
CA LYS A 258 12.00 6.57 -2.95
C LYS A 258 11.25 6.00 -1.75
N ALA A 259 11.72 4.86 -1.31
CA ALA A 259 11.18 4.12 -0.19
C ALA A 259 12.31 3.43 0.57
N TYR A 260 12.03 3.05 1.81
CA TYR A 260 12.93 2.17 2.55
C TYR A 260 12.65 0.72 2.18
N LEU A 261 13.71 -0.07 2.05
CA LEU A 261 13.70 -1.50 1.87
C LEU A 261 14.37 -2.19 3.06
N PRO A 262 14.09 -3.49 3.31
CA PRO A 262 14.75 -4.22 4.37
C PRO A 262 16.23 -4.45 4.04
N GLY A 263 17.10 -4.10 4.95
CA GLY A 263 18.54 -4.34 4.87
C GLY A 263 18.97 -5.56 5.71
N ASN A 264 19.97 -5.38 6.57
CA ASN A 264 20.51 -6.47 7.39
C ASN A 264 19.51 -6.94 8.45
N LYS A 265 19.39 -8.25 8.62
CA LYS A 265 18.54 -8.89 9.65
C LYS A 265 19.28 -8.95 10.99
N SER A 266 18.54 -8.83 12.09
CA SER A 266 19.05 -9.07 13.45
C SER A 266 18.35 -10.25 14.16
N GLU A 267 17.30 -10.80 13.57
CA GLU A 267 16.54 -11.96 14.05
C GLU A 267 16.38 -12.98 12.90
N ALA A 268 15.89 -14.19 13.20
CA ALA A 268 15.62 -15.21 12.19
C ALA A 268 14.32 -14.87 11.42
N VAL A 269 14.42 -13.87 10.57
CA VAL A 269 13.30 -13.29 9.80
C VAL A 269 13.59 -13.29 8.31
N HIS A 270 12.59 -13.58 7.52
CA HIS A 270 12.58 -13.46 6.05
C HIS A 270 11.46 -12.50 5.67
N ILE A 271 11.68 -11.68 4.65
CA ILE A 271 10.65 -10.81 4.09
C ILE A 271 10.39 -11.28 2.66
N ALA A 272 9.13 -11.29 2.24
CA ALA A 272 8.74 -11.74 0.92
C ALA A 272 7.83 -10.76 0.17
N GLY A 273 7.96 -10.74 -1.16
CA GLY A 273 7.10 -10.00 -2.08
C GLY A 273 7.28 -8.48 -2.00
N ALA A 274 6.17 -7.74 -2.05
CA ALA A 274 6.19 -6.27 -2.11
C ALA A 274 6.80 -5.60 -0.86
N GLY A 275 6.90 -6.32 0.27
CA GLY A 275 7.68 -5.89 1.43
C GLY A 275 9.18 -5.74 1.15
N ARG A 276 9.69 -6.37 0.09
CA ARG A 276 11.06 -6.23 -0.43
C ARG A 276 11.16 -5.35 -1.68
N GLY A 277 10.07 -4.68 -2.06
CA GLY A 277 10.00 -3.90 -3.30
C GLY A 277 9.85 -4.77 -4.56
N LEU A 278 9.43 -6.03 -4.44
CA LEU A 278 9.15 -6.91 -5.57
C LEU A 278 7.67 -6.77 -5.94
N TRP A 279 7.42 -6.25 -7.13
CA TRP A 279 6.08 -5.95 -7.62
C TRP A 279 5.59 -7.02 -8.59
N GLY A 280 4.30 -7.31 -8.54
CA GLY A 280 3.64 -8.34 -9.33
C GLY A 280 3.45 -9.66 -8.58
N ILE A 281 2.49 -10.43 -9.05
CA ILE A 281 2.09 -11.70 -8.41
C ILE A 281 3.12 -12.78 -8.69
N ALA A 282 3.67 -12.85 -9.90
CA ALA A 282 4.72 -13.80 -10.26
C ALA A 282 5.94 -13.65 -9.34
N ALA A 283 6.47 -12.43 -9.20
CA ALA A 283 7.61 -12.15 -8.35
C ALA A 283 7.30 -12.43 -6.86
N ALA A 284 6.09 -12.12 -6.40
CA ALA A 284 5.69 -12.37 -5.01
C ALA A 284 5.56 -13.88 -4.71
N LEU A 285 5.06 -14.69 -5.65
CA LEU A 285 4.98 -16.13 -5.50
C LEU A 285 6.37 -16.78 -5.46
N GLU A 286 7.24 -16.42 -6.40
CA GLU A 286 8.62 -16.90 -6.44
C GLU A 286 9.37 -16.57 -5.15
N ASP A 287 9.32 -15.32 -4.72
CA ASP A 287 9.99 -14.86 -3.50
C ASP A 287 9.37 -15.49 -2.23
N GLY A 288 8.06 -15.73 -2.23
CA GLY A 288 7.37 -16.46 -1.17
C GLY A 288 7.84 -17.92 -1.07
N VAL A 289 8.03 -18.62 -2.20
CA VAL A 289 8.63 -19.97 -2.22
C VAL A 289 10.05 -19.91 -1.67
N LYS A 290 10.87 -18.99 -2.16
CA LYS A 290 12.25 -18.80 -1.70
C LYS A 290 12.33 -18.58 -0.18
N ALA A 291 11.53 -17.67 0.36
CA ALA A 291 11.48 -17.41 1.81
C ALA A 291 11.07 -18.66 2.60
N GLY A 292 10.14 -19.46 2.09
CA GLY A 292 9.77 -20.75 2.67
C GLY A 292 10.90 -21.78 2.67
N LEU A 293 11.67 -21.85 1.59
CA LEU A 293 12.84 -22.73 1.47
C LEU A 293 13.98 -22.31 2.39
N GLU A 294 14.26 -21.00 2.49
CA GLU A 294 15.26 -20.45 3.41
C GLU A 294 14.90 -20.77 4.87
N ALA A 295 13.63 -20.60 5.24
CA ALA A 295 13.15 -20.95 6.57
C ALA A 295 13.29 -22.47 6.86
N LEU A 296 12.95 -23.33 5.90
CA LEU A 296 13.15 -24.79 6.03
C LEU A 296 14.62 -25.15 6.18
N GLN A 297 15.50 -24.54 5.39
CA GLN A 297 16.95 -24.76 5.46
C GLN A 297 17.50 -24.40 6.85
N ALA A 298 17.05 -23.27 7.44
CA ALA A 298 17.43 -22.88 8.79
C ALA A 298 16.91 -23.87 9.86
N LEU A 299 15.84 -24.61 9.57
CA LEU A 299 15.33 -25.70 10.40
C LEU A 299 16.02 -27.07 10.13
N GLY A 300 17.02 -27.11 9.26
CA GLY A 300 17.72 -28.34 8.87
C GLY A 300 16.93 -29.23 7.90
N GLN A 301 15.96 -28.67 7.19
CA GLN A 301 15.12 -29.37 6.20
C GLN A 301 15.36 -28.84 4.80
N THR A 302 15.07 -29.66 3.78
CA THR A 302 15.17 -29.30 2.39
C THR A 302 13.88 -29.61 1.63
N ALA A 303 13.54 -28.79 0.64
CA ALA A 303 12.43 -29.00 -0.24
C ALA A 303 12.79 -28.58 -1.67
N ALA A 304 12.13 -29.16 -2.67
CA ALA A 304 12.19 -28.64 -4.02
C ALA A 304 11.41 -27.32 -4.11
N ALA A 305 11.90 -26.41 -4.93
CA ALA A 305 11.20 -25.17 -5.24
C ALA A 305 9.93 -25.50 -6.06
N ALA A 306 8.79 -24.99 -5.62
CA ALA A 306 7.60 -24.94 -6.46
C ALA A 306 7.71 -23.76 -7.43
N THR A 307 7.18 -23.94 -8.63
CA THR A 307 7.08 -22.89 -9.65
C THR A 307 5.60 -22.70 -10.00
N TYR A 308 5.21 -21.46 -10.24
CA TYR A 308 3.83 -21.09 -10.61
C TYR A 308 3.86 -20.28 -11.90
N ALA A 309 3.04 -20.65 -12.88
CA ALA A 309 2.86 -19.86 -14.08
C ALA A 309 1.82 -18.78 -13.83
N VAL A 310 2.19 -17.52 -14.06
CA VAL A 310 1.27 -16.37 -13.86
C VAL A 310 0.97 -15.74 -15.20
N SER A 311 -0.30 -15.57 -15.54
CA SER A 311 -0.79 -14.84 -16.71
C SER A 311 -1.44 -13.53 -16.30
N ASP A 312 -1.38 -12.52 -17.18
CA ASP A 312 -1.95 -11.19 -16.98
C ASP A 312 -1.51 -10.52 -15.67
N ASP A 313 -0.25 -10.75 -15.29
CA ASP A 313 0.34 -10.15 -14.10
C ASP A 313 0.38 -8.62 -14.23
N ARG A 314 -0.22 -7.94 -13.27
CA ARG A 314 -0.34 -6.49 -13.22
C ARG A 314 0.85 -5.88 -12.51
N THR A 315 2.03 -6.05 -13.09
CA THR A 315 3.24 -5.35 -12.63
C THR A 315 3.18 -3.89 -13.01
N GLY A 316 3.83 -3.05 -12.23
CA GLY A 316 3.86 -1.64 -12.55
C GLY A 316 5.03 -0.92 -11.92
N THR A 317 5.42 0.15 -12.59
CA THR A 317 6.42 1.10 -12.11
C THR A 317 5.77 2.43 -11.79
N GLY A 318 6.44 3.22 -11.00
CA GLY A 318 5.96 4.55 -10.66
C GLY A 318 7.06 5.44 -10.15
N VAL A 319 6.72 6.68 -9.90
CA VAL A 319 7.59 7.65 -9.23
C VAL A 319 6.88 8.17 -8.00
N THR A 320 7.61 8.29 -6.91
CA THR A 320 7.07 8.94 -5.72
C THR A 320 7.05 10.44 -5.92
N GLN A 321 5.89 11.03 -5.76
CA GLN A 321 5.72 12.46 -5.76
C GLN A 321 5.92 13.03 -4.34
N LYS A 322 6.40 14.26 -4.29
CA LYS A 322 6.29 15.15 -3.14
C LYS A 322 4.86 15.68 -3.08
N GLU A 323 4.67 16.85 -2.50
CA GLU A 323 3.45 17.63 -2.76
C GLU A 323 3.36 17.98 -4.24
N LEU A 324 2.18 17.83 -4.83
CA LEU A 324 1.97 18.19 -6.22
C LEU A 324 2.04 19.71 -6.41
N PRO A 325 2.54 20.19 -7.54
CA PRO A 325 2.57 21.61 -7.84
C PRO A 325 1.18 22.24 -7.75
N THR A 326 1.09 23.44 -7.20
CA THR A 326 -0.16 24.20 -7.07
C THR A 326 -0.01 25.60 -7.67
N ASP A 327 -1.10 26.17 -8.21
CA ASP A 327 -1.21 27.55 -8.66
C ASP A 327 -1.57 28.51 -7.52
N ARG A 328 -1.79 27.99 -6.31
CA ARG A 328 -2.07 28.79 -5.12
C ARG A 328 -0.80 29.10 -4.34
N SER A 329 -0.82 30.21 -3.62
CA SER A 329 0.24 30.47 -2.64
C SER A 329 0.28 29.37 -1.60
N PRO A 330 1.46 28.90 -1.18
CA PRO A 330 1.60 27.79 -0.20
C PRO A 330 0.84 28.02 1.12
N GLY A 331 0.63 29.29 1.49
CA GLY A 331 -0.13 29.65 2.69
C GLY A 331 -1.65 29.48 2.57
N LYS A 332 -2.19 29.36 1.35
CA LYS A 332 -3.64 29.23 1.07
C LYS A 332 -4.04 27.81 0.66
N ALA A 333 -3.10 26.99 0.22
CA ALA A 333 -3.35 25.60 -0.16
C ALA A 333 -3.58 24.74 1.10
N LYS A 334 -4.59 23.88 1.04
CA LYS A 334 -4.87 22.84 2.06
C LYS A 334 -4.56 21.48 1.46
N ALA A 335 -3.29 21.12 1.43
CA ALA A 335 -2.78 19.85 0.96
C ALA A 335 -2.51 18.94 2.17
N PHE A 336 -3.44 18.05 2.47
CA PHE A 336 -3.36 17.18 3.65
C PHE A 336 -2.33 16.06 3.44
N VAL A 337 -1.56 15.82 4.48
CA VAL A 337 -0.56 14.75 4.62
C VAL A 337 -1.07 13.68 5.57
N ASP A 338 -1.58 14.10 6.73
CA ASP A 338 -2.22 13.22 7.71
C ASP A 338 -3.69 13.59 7.83
N PHE A 339 -4.58 12.72 7.35
CA PHE A 339 -6.02 12.95 7.35
C PHE A 339 -6.67 12.74 8.72
N GLN A 340 -6.01 12.02 9.63
CA GLN A 340 -6.55 11.73 10.96
C GLN A 340 -6.25 12.87 11.96
N ASN A 341 -5.11 13.54 11.78
CA ASN A 341 -4.70 14.65 12.62
C ASN A 341 -4.75 16.02 11.92
N ASP A 342 -5.36 16.09 10.74
CA ASP A 342 -5.50 17.32 9.94
C ASP A 342 -4.17 18.02 9.63
N VAL A 343 -3.07 17.26 9.50
CA VAL A 343 -1.75 17.84 9.19
C VAL A 343 -1.61 18.08 7.71
N THR A 344 -1.28 19.31 7.34
CA THR A 344 -1.05 19.72 5.96
C THR A 344 0.45 19.85 5.64
N ALA A 345 0.80 19.90 4.36
CA ALA A 345 2.16 20.21 3.92
C ALA A 345 2.68 21.57 4.46
N LYS A 346 1.77 22.53 4.65
CA LYS A 346 2.06 23.82 5.26
C LYS A 346 2.54 23.68 6.72
N ASP A 347 1.92 22.80 7.50
CA ASP A 347 2.27 22.59 8.91
C ASP A 347 3.64 21.93 9.03
N ILE A 348 3.99 21.02 8.13
CA ILE A 348 5.32 20.41 8.06
C ILE A 348 6.38 21.46 7.71
N ARG A 349 6.11 22.35 6.73
CA ARG A 349 7.02 23.45 6.41
C ARG A 349 7.14 24.46 7.54
N LEU A 350 6.05 24.70 8.30
CA LEU A 350 6.07 25.52 9.48
C LEU A 350 7.01 24.93 10.53
N ALA A 351 6.88 23.64 10.84
CA ALA A 351 7.75 22.96 11.78
C ALA A 351 9.24 23.11 11.41
N VAL A 352 9.58 22.93 10.12
CA VAL A 352 10.94 23.12 9.62
C VAL A 352 11.41 24.55 9.81
N ARG A 353 10.59 25.55 9.51
CA ARG A 353 10.88 26.98 9.69
C ARG A 353 11.11 27.33 11.16
N GLU A 354 10.37 26.70 12.07
CA GLU A 354 10.53 26.84 13.53
C GLU A 354 11.74 26.07 14.09
N GLY A 355 12.57 25.49 13.21
CA GLY A 355 13.84 24.88 13.57
C GLY A 355 13.86 23.37 13.76
N MET A 356 12.76 22.66 13.45
CA MET A 356 12.70 21.21 13.52
C MET A 356 13.47 20.59 12.34
N LYS A 357 14.63 19.97 12.62
CA LYS A 357 15.56 19.46 11.59
C LYS A 357 15.51 17.94 11.41
N SER A 358 14.89 17.21 12.31
CA SER A 358 14.66 15.76 12.21
C SER A 358 13.20 15.45 12.06
N ILE A 359 12.86 14.40 11.32
CA ILE A 359 11.48 13.98 11.10
C ILE A 359 10.77 13.63 12.42
N GLU A 360 11.48 13.13 13.44
CA GLU A 360 10.91 12.84 14.75
C GLU A 360 10.48 14.12 15.50
N HIS A 361 11.18 15.22 15.33
CA HIS A 361 10.76 16.51 15.88
C HIS A 361 9.60 17.10 15.09
N VAL A 362 9.65 17.04 13.75
CA VAL A 362 8.53 17.47 12.88
C VAL A 362 7.26 16.71 13.25
N LYS A 363 7.36 15.37 13.42
CA LYS A 363 6.24 14.52 13.86
C LYS A 363 5.61 15.02 15.16
N ARG A 364 6.42 15.31 16.20
CA ARG A 364 5.91 15.77 17.50
C ARG A 364 5.34 17.17 17.46
N TYR A 365 5.93 18.04 16.65
CA TYR A 365 5.44 19.40 16.48
C TYR A 365 4.08 19.44 15.77
N THR A 366 3.89 18.61 14.75
CA THR A 366 2.71 18.62 13.89
C THR A 366 1.66 17.56 14.23
N THR A 367 1.99 16.57 15.06
CA THR A 367 1.24 15.32 15.29
C THR A 367 1.16 14.38 14.07
N ASN A 368 1.90 14.64 12.99
CA ASN A 368 1.93 13.79 11.80
C ASN A 368 2.26 12.34 12.14
N GLY A 369 1.41 11.40 11.74
CA GLY A 369 1.60 9.97 11.98
C GLY A 369 1.47 9.54 13.44
N MET A 370 0.73 10.30 14.26
CA MET A 370 0.48 9.98 15.67
C MET A 370 -0.94 9.44 15.93
N ALA A 371 -1.75 9.30 14.90
CA ALA A 371 -3.10 8.72 14.99
C ALA A 371 -3.11 7.18 14.92
N THR A 372 -4.28 6.58 14.80
CA THR A 372 -4.49 5.11 14.90
C THR A 372 -3.70 4.30 13.87
N ASP A 373 -3.49 4.83 12.66
CA ASP A 373 -2.68 4.18 11.61
C ASP A 373 -1.16 4.26 11.87
N GLN A 374 -0.75 5.03 12.90
CA GLN A 374 0.65 5.27 13.26
C GLN A 374 1.52 5.72 12.07
N GLY A 375 0.92 6.52 11.18
CA GLY A 375 1.57 7.15 10.05
C GLY A 375 1.81 6.24 8.84
N LYS A 376 1.12 5.11 8.73
CA LYS A 376 1.23 4.23 7.56
C LYS A 376 0.97 4.98 6.26
N LEU A 377 0.00 5.90 6.22
CA LEU A 377 -0.31 6.72 5.05
C LEU A 377 0.52 8.01 4.97
N SER A 378 0.86 8.62 6.11
CA SER A 378 1.38 10.00 6.18
C SER A 378 2.89 10.10 6.32
N ASN A 379 3.57 9.14 6.98
CA ASN A 379 4.98 9.27 7.36
C ASN A 379 5.92 9.51 6.16
N MET A 380 5.73 8.79 5.05
CA MET A 380 6.61 8.95 3.88
C MET A 380 6.37 10.28 3.16
N ASN A 381 5.12 10.70 3.04
CA ASN A 381 4.80 12.01 2.47
C ASN A 381 5.32 13.15 3.36
N GLY A 382 5.14 13.04 4.67
CA GLY A 382 5.70 13.98 5.65
C GLY A 382 7.22 14.08 5.58
N LEU A 383 7.91 12.93 5.47
CA LEU A 383 9.35 12.86 5.33
C LEU A 383 9.85 13.56 4.06
N THR A 384 9.21 13.28 2.91
CA THR A 384 9.63 13.90 1.63
C THR A 384 9.41 15.40 1.62
N ILE A 385 8.33 15.90 2.21
CA ILE A 385 8.05 17.34 2.31
C ILE A 385 9.01 18.03 3.29
N ALA A 386 9.32 17.40 4.42
CA ALA A 386 10.30 17.93 5.38
C ALA A 386 11.70 17.97 4.78
N ALA A 387 12.10 16.93 4.04
CA ALA A 387 13.38 16.87 3.35
C ALA A 387 13.51 17.98 2.30
N ASP A 388 12.48 18.17 1.48
CA ASP A 388 12.41 19.24 0.50
C ASP A 388 12.54 20.63 1.16
N ALA A 389 11.80 20.86 2.25
CA ALA A 389 11.86 22.12 2.99
C ALA A 389 13.24 22.40 3.64
N LEU A 390 14.00 21.33 3.95
CA LEU A 390 15.36 21.42 4.49
C LEU A 390 16.46 21.45 3.41
N GLY A 391 16.11 21.30 2.14
CA GLY A 391 17.08 21.14 1.05
C GLY A 391 17.94 19.88 1.18
N LYS A 392 17.36 18.78 1.68
CA LYS A 392 18.04 17.51 1.98
C LYS A 392 17.34 16.34 1.27
N GLU A 393 18.10 15.23 1.16
CA GLU A 393 17.48 13.95 0.81
C GLU A 393 16.79 13.32 2.02
N ALA A 394 15.75 12.51 1.77
CA ALA A 394 14.94 11.89 2.82
C ALA A 394 15.76 11.15 3.92
N PRO A 395 16.80 10.33 3.59
CA PRO A 395 17.59 9.64 4.60
C PRO A 395 18.35 10.57 5.55
N GLN A 396 18.67 11.80 5.09
CA GLN A 396 19.41 12.79 5.89
C GLN A 396 18.53 13.47 6.95
N VAL A 397 17.21 13.37 6.82
CA VAL A 397 16.24 13.93 7.79
C VAL A 397 15.91 12.90 8.86
N GLY A 398 16.22 11.65 8.60
CA GLY A 398 15.99 10.51 9.47
C GLY A 398 14.71 9.75 9.12
N LEU A 399 14.37 8.80 9.97
CA LEU A 399 13.19 7.96 9.84
C LEU A 399 12.38 8.00 11.13
N THR A 400 11.07 8.04 11.02
CA THR A 400 10.19 7.92 12.20
C THR A 400 10.20 6.48 12.72
N THR A 401 10.12 6.32 14.03
CA THR A 401 9.96 5.00 14.64
C THR A 401 8.67 4.36 14.16
N PHE A 402 8.76 3.18 13.57
CA PHE A 402 7.61 2.36 13.22
C PHE A 402 6.92 1.81 14.47
N ARG A 403 5.63 2.03 14.59
CA ARG A 403 4.81 1.54 15.70
C ARG A 403 3.67 0.68 15.17
N PRO A 404 3.18 -0.30 15.96
CA PRO A 404 1.99 -1.03 15.56
C PRO A 404 0.78 -0.08 15.51
N PRO A 405 -0.09 -0.23 14.50
CA PRO A 405 -1.37 0.47 14.47
C PRO A 405 -2.33 -0.13 15.52
N TYR A 406 -3.37 0.62 15.88
CA TYR A 406 -4.40 0.19 16.85
C TYR A 406 -5.81 0.63 16.44
#